data_81b248288dd100727f3b190bfa4eecd5
#
_entry.id   81b248288dd100727f3b190bfa4eecd5
#
_cell.length_a   1.000
_cell.length_b   1.000
_cell.length_c   1.000
_cell.angle_alpha   90.00
_cell.angle_beta   90.00
_cell.angle_gamma   90.00
#
_symmetry.space_group_name_H-M   'P 1'
#
loop_
_entity.id
_entity.type
_entity.pdbx_description
1 polymer ?
#
loop_
_entity_poly.entity_id
_entity_poly.type
_entity_poly.pdbx_seq_one_letter_code
_entity_poly.pdbx_strand_id
1 'polypeptide(L)'
;PVTLSALTGKPVVSEFFTANDGTWHSHVDLGLWADAMLIAPCTASSLGKMVHGIADNMLITTYLSMKAPVFVAPAMDLDMYAHPSTQGNIERLKQVGNIIIEPQSGFLASGLEGKGRMEEPENIVATLEKYFEGEDNGSSCTAQGQLAGKKVLITAGPTYEKIDPVRFIGNYSSGKMGFALAEECSRRGADVVLVAGPVSLQSSATIR
;
A
#
# COMPACT_ATOMS: atom_id res chain seq x y z
N PRO A 1 15.34 1.17 -3.77
CA PRO A 1 15.54 1.53 -2.35
C PRO A 1 16.53 2.69 -2.19
N VAL A 2 17.77 2.58 -2.72
CA VAL A 2 18.85 3.57 -2.50
C VAL A 2 18.45 4.99 -2.90
N THR A 3 17.84 5.17 -4.08
CA THR A 3 17.39 6.48 -4.56
C THR A 3 16.31 7.09 -3.67
N LEU A 4 15.37 6.28 -3.19
CA LEU A 4 14.31 6.74 -2.29
C LEU A 4 14.86 7.11 -0.91
N SER A 5 15.76 6.28 -0.38
CA SER A 5 16.42 6.57 0.88
C SER A 5 17.24 7.86 0.83
N ALA A 6 17.96 8.08 -0.28
CA ALA A 6 18.77 9.29 -0.46
C ALA A 6 17.91 10.57 -0.53
N LEU A 7 16.71 10.48 -1.08
CA LEU A 7 15.83 11.64 -1.30
C LEU A 7 14.94 11.95 -0.11
N THR A 8 14.49 10.90 0.60
CA THR A 8 13.65 11.07 1.79
C THR A 8 14.47 11.26 3.07
N GLY A 9 15.77 10.98 3.02
CA GLY A 9 16.63 10.91 4.21
C GLY A 9 16.29 9.76 5.15
N LYS A 10 15.43 8.80 4.69
CA LYS A 10 14.93 7.69 5.51
C LYS A 10 15.07 6.36 4.79
N PRO A 11 15.28 5.25 5.53
CA PRO A 11 15.38 3.92 4.93
C PRO A 11 14.04 3.48 4.34
N VAL A 12 14.12 2.86 3.15
CA VAL A 12 12.98 2.16 2.55
C VAL A 12 12.99 0.72 3.03
N VAL A 13 11.93 0.30 3.69
CA VAL A 13 11.80 -1.06 4.22
C VAL A 13 11.19 -1.95 3.15
N SER A 14 11.99 -2.84 2.57
CA SER A 14 11.55 -3.87 1.59
C SER A 14 11.82 -5.29 2.06
N GLU A 15 12.72 -5.45 3.02
CA GLU A 15 13.20 -6.73 3.54
C GLU A 15 13.16 -6.72 5.06
N PHE A 16 13.14 -7.90 5.69
CA PHE A 16 13.17 -8.03 7.15
C PHE A 16 14.51 -7.57 7.75
N PHE A 17 15.58 -7.67 6.99
CA PHE A 17 16.92 -7.29 7.41
C PHE A 17 17.60 -6.42 6.37
N THR A 18 18.29 -5.40 6.82
CA THR A 18 19.18 -4.62 5.94
C THR A 18 20.33 -5.51 5.47
N ALA A 19 20.59 -5.52 4.17
CA ALA A 19 21.75 -6.21 3.62
C ALA A 19 23.04 -5.60 4.17
N ASN A 20 23.96 -6.45 4.63
CA ASN A 20 25.32 -6.15 5.11
C ASN A 20 25.47 -5.64 6.54
N ASP A 21 24.45 -5.17 7.24
CA ASP A 21 24.58 -4.75 8.65
C ASP A 21 23.68 -5.55 9.61
N GLY A 22 22.73 -6.35 9.06
CA GLY A 22 21.84 -7.18 9.86
C GLY A 22 20.78 -6.41 10.64
N THR A 23 20.61 -5.11 10.41
CA THR A 23 19.56 -4.30 11.04
C THR A 23 18.20 -4.91 10.74
N TRP A 24 17.49 -5.27 11.80
CA TRP A 24 16.15 -5.86 11.69
C TRP A 24 15.08 -4.78 11.58
N HIS A 25 14.19 -4.95 10.62
CA HIS A 25 13.00 -4.11 10.46
C HIS A 25 11.80 -4.81 11.07
N SER A 26 11.32 -4.26 12.18
CA SER A 26 10.21 -4.84 12.92
C SER A 26 8.88 -4.55 12.22
N HIS A 27 8.27 -5.58 11.63
CA HIS A 27 6.91 -5.52 11.11
C HIS A 27 5.87 -5.26 12.23
N VAL A 28 6.17 -5.70 13.46
CA VAL A 28 5.33 -5.47 14.63
C VAL A 28 5.31 -3.98 14.98
N ASP A 29 6.48 -3.32 15.00
CA ASP A 29 6.56 -1.90 15.32
C ASP A 29 5.85 -1.05 14.26
N LEU A 30 5.94 -1.42 12.99
CA LEU A 30 5.16 -0.79 11.92
C LEU A 30 3.65 -0.98 12.12
N GLY A 31 3.23 -2.19 12.50
CA GLY A 31 1.82 -2.49 12.78
C GLY A 31 1.25 -1.78 14.00
N LEU A 32 2.10 -1.48 14.99
CA LEU A 32 1.72 -0.72 16.19
C LEU A 32 1.79 0.80 15.97
N TRP A 33 2.68 1.25 15.09
CA TRP A 33 2.90 2.66 14.80
C TRP A 33 1.80 3.28 13.93
N ALA A 34 1.30 2.52 12.95
CA ALA A 34 0.38 3.05 11.93
C ALA A 34 -1.06 3.19 12.47
N ASP A 35 -1.70 4.31 12.15
CA ASP A 35 -3.14 4.54 12.37
C ASP A 35 -3.99 3.98 11.21
N ALA A 36 -3.38 3.70 10.06
CA ALA A 36 -3.97 2.99 8.93
C ALA A 36 -2.90 2.32 8.09
N MET A 37 -3.27 1.23 7.40
CA MET A 37 -2.46 0.62 6.35
C MET A 37 -3.19 0.74 5.02
N LEU A 38 -2.52 1.30 4.00
CA LEU A 38 -3.03 1.36 2.63
C LEU A 38 -2.18 0.48 1.72
N ILE A 39 -2.80 -0.52 1.09
CA ILE A 39 -2.18 -1.40 0.11
C ILE A 39 -2.64 -0.97 -1.30
N ALA A 40 -1.83 -0.18 -1.99
CA ALA A 40 -2.15 0.44 -3.28
C ALA A 40 -0.92 0.48 -4.21
N PRO A 41 -0.90 -0.29 -5.29
CA PRO A 41 -1.91 -1.27 -5.72
C PRO A 41 -1.83 -2.60 -4.97
N CYS A 42 -2.97 -3.29 -4.82
CA CYS A 42 -3.04 -4.66 -4.35
C CYS A 42 -3.25 -5.63 -5.52
N THR A 43 -2.27 -6.48 -5.80
CA THR A 43 -2.34 -7.47 -6.87
C THR A 43 -3.16 -8.70 -6.45
N ALA A 44 -3.58 -9.52 -7.42
CA ALA A 44 -4.24 -10.81 -7.14
C ALA A 44 -3.39 -11.73 -6.25
N SER A 45 -2.06 -11.73 -6.45
CA SER A 45 -1.13 -12.49 -5.59
C SER A 45 -1.16 -12.00 -4.15
N SER A 46 -1.11 -10.68 -3.93
CA SER A 46 -1.19 -10.09 -2.58
C SER A 46 -2.53 -10.40 -1.91
N LEU A 47 -3.65 -10.27 -2.64
CA LEU A 47 -4.98 -10.66 -2.13
C LEU A 47 -5.01 -12.12 -1.66
N GLY A 48 -4.50 -13.05 -2.48
CA GLY A 48 -4.43 -14.46 -2.13
C GLY A 48 -3.58 -14.72 -0.89
N LYS A 49 -2.39 -14.11 -0.81
CA LYS A 49 -1.49 -14.23 0.36
C LYS A 49 -2.13 -13.66 1.63
N MET A 50 -2.77 -12.51 1.55
CA MET A 50 -3.49 -11.89 2.68
C MET A 50 -4.59 -12.82 3.22
N VAL A 51 -5.42 -13.37 2.33
CA VAL A 51 -6.53 -14.27 2.70
C VAL A 51 -6.03 -15.55 3.38
N HIS A 52 -4.91 -16.10 2.91
CA HIS A 52 -4.36 -17.35 3.41
C HIS A 52 -3.27 -17.18 4.47
N GLY A 53 -2.89 -15.95 4.81
CA GLY A 53 -1.87 -15.65 5.81
C GLY A 53 -0.47 -16.11 5.41
N ILE A 54 -0.14 -16.07 4.11
CA ILE A 54 1.17 -16.51 3.58
C ILE A 54 2.19 -15.38 3.78
N ALA A 55 2.84 -15.35 4.94
CA ALA A 55 3.76 -14.31 5.38
C ALA A 55 5.18 -14.51 4.81
N ASP A 56 5.32 -14.51 3.50
CA ASP A 56 6.58 -14.74 2.79
C ASP A 56 7.33 -13.45 2.40
N ASN A 57 6.78 -12.29 2.77
CA ASN A 57 7.38 -10.98 2.49
C ASN A 57 6.96 -9.95 3.55
N MET A 58 7.68 -8.84 3.58
CA MET A 58 7.49 -7.76 4.56
C MET A 58 6.06 -7.18 4.54
N LEU A 59 5.46 -7.03 3.35
CA LEU A 59 4.10 -6.50 3.19
C LEU A 59 3.08 -7.37 3.94
N ILE A 60 3.04 -8.67 3.64
CA ILE A 60 2.04 -9.58 4.23
C ILE A 60 2.30 -9.78 5.72
N THR A 61 3.56 -9.86 6.13
CA THR A 61 3.90 -9.99 7.55
C THR A 61 3.48 -8.75 8.35
N THR A 62 3.67 -7.55 7.80
CA THR A 62 3.17 -6.30 8.40
C THR A 62 1.64 -6.28 8.45
N TYR A 63 0.98 -6.68 7.34
CA TYR A 63 -0.48 -6.79 7.30
C TYR A 63 -1.03 -7.69 8.43
N LEU A 64 -0.45 -8.86 8.63
CA LEU A 64 -0.87 -9.79 9.68
C LEU A 64 -0.60 -9.28 11.10
N SER A 65 0.28 -8.31 11.25
CA SER A 65 0.59 -7.65 12.54
C SER A 65 -0.19 -6.36 12.76
N MET A 66 -0.98 -5.92 11.75
CA MET A 66 -1.68 -4.64 11.79
C MET A 66 -2.80 -4.63 12.83
N LYS A 67 -2.87 -3.56 13.61
CA LYS A 67 -3.95 -3.28 14.57
C LYS A 67 -4.93 -2.23 14.05
N ALA A 68 -4.44 -1.35 13.19
CA ALA A 68 -5.21 -0.28 12.58
C ALA A 68 -6.02 -0.79 11.37
N PRO A 69 -7.02 -0.02 10.89
CA PRO A 69 -7.79 -0.36 9.71
C PRO A 69 -6.90 -0.53 8.47
N VAL A 70 -7.24 -1.51 7.65
CA VAL A 70 -6.51 -1.82 6.42
C VAL A 70 -7.38 -1.51 5.20
N PHE A 71 -6.87 -0.63 4.35
CA PHE A 71 -7.48 -0.25 3.08
C PHE A 71 -6.77 -0.97 1.94
N VAL A 72 -7.54 -1.55 1.05
CA VAL A 72 -7.02 -2.36 -0.05
C VAL A 72 -7.57 -1.84 -1.36
N ALA A 73 -6.69 -1.38 -2.25
CA ALA A 73 -7.02 -0.91 -3.60
C ALA A 73 -6.56 -1.94 -4.64
N PRO A 74 -7.43 -2.84 -5.10
CA PRO A 74 -7.08 -3.86 -6.08
C PRO A 74 -6.69 -3.24 -7.42
N ALA A 75 -5.69 -3.85 -8.10
CA ALA A 75 -5.32 -3.52 -9.46
C ALA A 75 -4.83 -4.77 -10.19
N MET A 76 -5.50 -5.12 -11.29
CA MET A 76 -5.17 -6.28 -12.10
C MET A 76 -5.93 -6.23 -13.43
N ASP A 77 -5.62 -7.15 -14.33
CA ASP A 77 -6.37 -7.30 -15.58
C ASP A 77 -7.84 -7.68 -15.33
N LEU A 78 -8.71 -7.33 -16.26
CA LEU A 78 -10.16 -7.49 -16.13
C LEU A 78 -10.57 -8.95 -15.88
N ASP A 79 -9.97 -9.91 -16.57
CA ASP A 79 -10.29 -11.34 -16.41
C ASP A 79 -9.78 -11.86 -15.05
N MET A 80 -8.63 -11.38 -14.60
CA MET A 80 -8.12 -11.67 -13.27
C MET A 80 -9.02 -11.11 -12.17
N TYR A 81 -9.53 -9.90 -12.37
CA TYR A 81 -10.45 -9.28 -11.42
C TYR A 81 -11.78 -10.03 -11.36
N ALA A 82 -12.34 -10.40 -12.53
CA ALA A 82 -13.60 -11.15 -12.64
C ALA A 82 -13.48 -12.61 -12.17
N HIS A 83 -12.26 -13.15 -12.05
CA HIS A 83 -12.05 -14.55 -11.73
C HIS A 83 -12.67 -14.91 -10.36
N PRO A 84 -13.42 -16.04 -10.25
CA PRO A 84 -14.10 -16.43 -9.00
C PRO A 84 -13.18 -16.48 -7.78
N SER A 85 -11.93 -16.93 -7.93
CA SER A 85 -10.94 -16.94 -6.83
C SER A 85 -10.61 -15.52 -6.34
N THR A 86 -10.48 -14.57 -7.25
CA THR A 86 -10.20 -13.17 -6.90
C THR A 86 -11.38 -12.54 -6.18
N GLN A 87 -12.59 -12.74 -6.71
CA GLN A 87 -13.81 -12.24 -6.07
C GLN A 87 -14.02 -12.87 -4.70
N GLY A 88 -13.80 -14.19 -4.56
CA GLY A 88 -13.85 -14.88 -3.28
C GLY A 88 -12.83 -14.36 -2.27
N ASN A 89 -11.62 -14.04 -2.71
CA ASN A 89 -10.58 -13.43 -1.85
C ASN A 89 -10.98 -12.03 -1.40
N ILE A 90 -11.51 -11.20 -2.29
CA ILE A 90 -11.98 -9.86 -1.96
C ILE A 90 -13.11 -9.93 -0.92
N GLU A 91 -14.07 -10.80 -1.13
CA GLU A 91 -15.20 -10.97 -0.21
C GLU A 91 -14.72 -11.43 1.18
N ARG A 92 -13.78 -12.38 1.22
CA ARG A 92 -13.22 -12.86 2.49
C ARG A 92 -12.44 -11.76 3.22
N LEU A 93 -11.70 -10.90 2.50
CA LEU A 93 -11.03 -9.76 3.10
C LEU A 93 -12.02 -8.75 3.68
N LYS A 94 -13.16 -8.49 3.00
CA LYS A 94 -14.26 -7.67 3.55
C LYS A 94 -14.81 -8.27 4.86
N GLN A 95 -15.04 -9.59 4.88
CA GLN A 95 -15.58 -10.29 6.05
C GLN A 95 -14.66 -10.21 7.28
N VAL A 96 -13.36 -10.15 7.09
CA VAL A 96 -12.39 -9.98 8.20
C VAL A 96 -12.08 -8.53 8.51
N GLY A 97 -12.84 -7.59 7.95
CA GLY A 97 -12.80 -6.16 8.32
C GLY A 97 -11.89 -5.30 7.46
N ASN A 98 -11.33 -5.80 6.36
CA ASN A 98 -10.57 -4.93 5.45
C ASN A 98 -11.52 -4.06 4.61
N ILE A 99 -11.13 -2.83 4.37
CA ILE A 99 -11.88 -1.87 3.57
C ILE A 99 -11.40 -1.95 2.12
N ILE A 100 -12.26 -2.47 1.25
CA ILE A 100 -11.93 -2.62 -0.16
C ILE A 100 -12.35 -1.37 -0.91
N ILE A 101 -11.38 -0.72 -1.56
CA ILE A 101 -11.60 0.39 -2.47
C ILE A 101 -11.79 -0.21 -3.87
N GLU A 102 -13.00 -0.15 -4.38
CA GLU A 102 -13.37 -0.80 -5.64
C GLU A 102 -12.54 -0.22 -6.81
N PRO A 103 -12.00 -1.09 -7.69
CA PRO A 103 -11.27 -0.62 -8.86
C PRO A 103 -12.21 0.02 -9.88
N GLN A 104 -11.68 0.97 -10.63
CA GLN A 104 -12.38 1.63 -11.74
C GLN A 104 -12.39 0.78 -13.02
N SER A 105 -13.27 1.17 -13.94
CA SER A 105 -13.23 0.74 -15.34
C SER A 105 -12.39 1.72 -16.14
N GLY A 106 -11.56 1.21 -17.04
CA GLY A 106 -10.74 2.01 -17.92
C GLY A 106 -9.70 1.17 -18.65
N PHE A 107 -8.76 1.84 -19.34
CA PHE A 107 -7.65 1.19 -20.03
C PHE A 107 -6.71 0.53 -19.02
N LEU A 108 -6.39 -0.73 -19.28
CA LEU A 108 -5.49 -1.56 -18.49
C LEU A 108 -4.11 -1.66 -19.16
N ALA A 109 -3.11 -2.09 -18.44
CA ALA A 109 -1.75 -2.26 -18.96
C ALA A 109 -1.68 -3.30 -20.11
N SER A 110 -2.63 -4.22 -20.19
CA SER A 110 -2.80 -5.19 -21.28
C SER A 110 -3.32 -4.58 -22.58
N GLY A 111 -3.75 -3.31 -22.56
CA GLY A 111 -4.43 -2.64 -23.69
C GLY A 111 -5.93 -2.95 -23.79
N LEU A 112 -6.47 -3.73 -22.87
CA LEU A 112 -7.89 -3.98 -22.75
C LEU A 112 -8.58 -2.87 -21.95
N GLU A 113 -9.88 -2.73 -22.14
CA GLU A 113 -10.70 -1.79 -21.37
C GLU A 113 -11.70 -2.56 -20.52
N GLY A 114 -11.73 -2.27 -19.21
CA GLY A 114 -12.61 -2.94 -18.29
C GLY A 114 -12.34 -2.63 -16.83
N LYS A 115 -13.09 -3.29 -15.92
CA LYS A 115 -12.92 -3.14 -14.48
C LYS A 115 -11.67 -3.88 -14.00
N GLY A 116 -10.78 -3.18 -13.30
CA GLY A 116 -9.52 -3.74 -12.79
C GLY A 116 -8.44 -2.67 -12.63
N ARG A 117 -8.66 -1.46 -13.15
CA ARG A 117 -7.79 -0.31 -12.93
C ARG A 117 -7.93 0.16 -11.48
N MET A 118 -6.81 0.37 -10.80
CA MET A 118 -6.84 0.94 -9.46
C MET A 118 -7.61 2.26 -9.44
N GLU A 119 -8.34 2.52 -8.36
CA GLU A 119 -9.01 3.79 -8.12
C GLU A 119 -8.01 4.96 -8.16
N GLU A 120 -8.46 6.15 -8.55
CA GLU A 120 -7.61 7.33 -8.62
C GLU A 120 -7.13 7.75 -7.22
N PRO A 121 -5.89 8.25 -7.08
CA PRO A 121 -5.30 8.59 -5.78
C PRO A 121 -6.15 9.54 -4.94
N GLU A 122 -6.77 10.51 -5.57
CA GLU A 122 -7.62 11.51 -4.92
C GLU A 122 -8.84 10.87 -4.24
N ASN A 123 -9.46 9.91 -4.92
CA ASN A 123 -10.64 9.19 -4.39
C ASN A 123 -10.25 8.20 -3.29
N ILE A 124 -9.06 7.58 -3.41
CA ILE A 124 -8.52 6.72 -2.35
C ILE A 124 -8.30 7.54 -1.07
N VAL A 125 -7.66 8.71 -1.19
CA VAL A 125 -7.42 9.59 -0.05
C VAL A 125 -8.74 10.11 0.54
N ALA A 126 -9.69 10.51 -0.31
CA ALA A 126 -11.02 10.91 0.16
C ALA A 126 -11.75 9.79 0.94
N THR A 127 -11.53 8.53 0.55
CA THR A 127 -12.07 7.37 1.28
C THR A 127 -11.46 7.23 2.68
N LEU A 128 -10.15 7.45 2.80
CA LEU A 128 -9.46 7.46 4.10
C LEU A 128 -9.96 8.62 4.98
N GLU A 129 -10.07 9.80 4.42
CA GLU A 129 -10.56 10.99 5.14
C GLU A 129 -11.96 10.76 5.69
N LYS A 130 -12.88 10.29 4.85
CA LYS A 130 -14.25 9.97 5.25
C LYS A 130 -14.32 8.92 6.37
N TYR A 131 -13.44 7.93 6.34
CA TYR A 131 -13.36 6.93 7.40
C TYR A 131 -13.00 7.58 8.73
N PHE A 132 -11.95 8.40 8.76
CA PHE A 132 -11.52 9.08 9.98
C PHE A 132 -12.47 10.19 10.44
N GLU A 133 -13.16 10.88 9.53
CA GLU A 133 -14.22 11.85 9.87
C GLU A 133 -15.42 11.15 10.54
N GLY A 134 -15.74 9.93 10.15
CA GLY A 134 -16.83 9.14 10.76
C GLY A 134 -16.50 8.64 12.18
N GLU A 135 -15.23 8.46 12.52
CA GLU A 135 -14.78 8.10 13.86
C GLU A 135 -14.61 9.33 14.79
N ASP A 136 -14.41 10.52 14.23
CA ASP A 136 -14.13 11.77 14.95
C ASP A 136 -15.40 12.52 15.44
N ASN A 137 -16.51 11.85 15.69
CA ASN A 137 -17.67 12.51 16.36
C ASN A 137 -17.37 12.98 17.81
N GLY A 138 -16.09 13.24 18.12
CA GLY A 138 -15.63 13.66 19.45
C GLY A 138 -14.50 14.69 19.51
N SER A 139 -13.91 15.17 18.41
CA SER A 139 -12.84 16.18 18.49
C SER A 139 -12.85 17.13 17.31
N SER A 140 -13.03 18.42 17.62
CA SER A 140 -13.01 19.53 16.68
C SER A 140 -11.66 19.66 15.95
N CYS A 141 -11.64 19.48 14.63
CA CYS A 141 -10.49 19.78 13.79
C CYS A 141 -10.41 21.26 13.45
N THR A 142 -9.43 21.93 14.01
CA THR A 142 -8.93 23.22 13.53
C THR A 142 -8.18 23.06 12.21
N ALA A 143 -8.14 24.10 11.39
CA ALA A 143 -7.71 24.27 10.01
C ALA A 143 -6.28 23.80 9.61
N GLN A 144 -5.83 22.68 10.07
CA GLN A 144 -4.58 22.02 9.67
C GLN A 144 -4.92 20.71 8.96
N GLY A 145 -4.95 20.69 7.65
CA GLY A 145 -5.15 19.54 6.75
C GLY A 145 -6.01 18.38 7.29
N GLN A 146 -6.89 17.85 6.48
CA GLN A 146 -7.88 16.81 6.87
C GLN A 146 -7.28 15.53 7.48
N LEU A 147 -5.99 15.26 7.18
CA LEU A 147 -5.25 14.11 7.74
C LEU A 147 -4.18 14.54 8.77
N ALA A 148 -4.30 15.72 9.36
CA ALA A 148 -3.34 16.20 10.34
C ALA A 148 -3.26 15.27 11.56
N GLY A 149 -2.02 14.86 11.90
CA GLY A 149 -1.75 13.95 13.03
C GLY A 149 -2.03 12.47 12.75
N LYS A 150 -2.54 12.11 11.56
CA LYS A 150 -2.70 10.70 11.15
C LYS A 150 -1.41 10.14 10.57
N LYS A 151 -1.12 8.88 10.86
CA LYS A 151 0.04 8.14 10.34
C LYS A 151 -0.43 7.14 9.29
N VAL A 152 0.05 7.31 8.05
CA VAL A 152 -0.38 6.50 6.91
C VAL A 152 0.80 5.70 6.38
N LEU A 153 0.66 4.38 6.32
CA LEU A 153 1.63 3.47 5.72
C LEU A 153 1.16 3.11 4.30
N ILE A 154 1.99 3.42 3.30
CA ILE A 154 1.69 3.18 1.89
C ILE A 154 2.74 2.25 1.30
N THR A 155 2.30 1.27 0.49
CA THR A 155 3.19 0.40 -0.27
C THR A 155 3.16 0.77 -1.75
N ALA A 156 4.32 0.79 -2.42
CA ALA A 156 4.42 1.18 -3.82
C ALA A 156 5.53 0.40 -4.57
N GLY A 157 5.42 0.36 -5.89
CA GLY A 157 6.45 -0.19 -6.76
C GLY A 157 6.39 -1.70 -6.94
N PRO A 158 7.38 -2.25 -7.68
CA PRO A 158 7.45 -3.68 -7.95
C PRO A 158 7.92 -4.47 -6.73
N THR A 159 7.45 -5.71 -6.64
CA THR A 159 7.99 -6.72 -5.74
C THR A 159 8.81 -7.72 -6.54
N TYR A 160 9.98 -8.12 -6.01
CA TYR A 160 10.83 -9.15 -6.59
C TYR A 160 10.98 -10.32 -5.62
N GLU A 161 10.63 -11.50 -6.07
CA GLU A 161 10.82 -12.75 -5.33
C GLU A 161 12.01 -13.51 -5.95
N LYS A 162 13.09 -13.69 -5.19
CA LYS A 162 14.29 -14.40 -5.66
C LYS A 162 13.98 -15.89 -5.82
N ILE A 163 14.30 -16.43 -7.00
CA ILE A 163 14.30 -17.87 -7.26
C ILE A 163 15.66 -18.45 -6.86
N ASP A 164 16.74 -17.75 -7.24
CA ASP A 164 18.14 -18.08 -6.95
C ASP A 164 18.98 -16.78 -6.93
N PRO A 165 20.30 -16.84 -6.72
CA PRO A 165 21.15 -15.64 -6.70
C PRO A 165 21.12 -14.79 -7.98
N VAL A 166 20.63 -15.34 -9.09
CA VAL A 166 20.65 -14.71 -10.43
C VAL A 166 19.24 -14.35 -10.92
N ARG A 167 18.24 -15.18 -10.59
CA ARG A 167 16.88 -15.07 -11.15
C ARG A 167 15.87 -14.67 -10.10
N PHE A 168 14.88 -13.91 -10.53
CA PHE A 168 13.75 -13.48 -9.68
C PHE A 168 12.46 -13.44 -10.49
N ILE A 169 11.33 -13.53 -9.82
CA ILE A 169 10.00 -13.22 -10.34
C ILE A 169 9.62 -11.84 -9.84
N GLY A 170 9.15 -10.96 -10.72
CA GLY A 170 8.76 -9.61 -10.35
C GLY A 170 7.70 -9.05 -11.29
N ASN A 171 7.17 -7.88 -10.94
CA ASN A 171 6.23 -7.14 -11.78
C ASN A 171 6.86 -5.83 -12.28
N TYR A 172 6.29 -5.26 -13.36
CA TYR A 172 6.76 -4.00 -13.97
C TYR A 172 6.13 -2.75 -13.35
N SER A 173 5.69 -2.79 -12.10
CA SER A 173 5.11 -1.60 -11.44
C SER A 173 6.12 -0.46 -11.42
N SER A 174 5.72 0.70 -11.92
CA SER A 174 6.57 1.91 -11.87
C SER A 174 6.53 2.62 -10.52
N GLY A 175 5.63 2.24 -9.62
CA GLY A 175 5.42 2.90 -8.33
C GLY A 175 4.69 4.25 -8.39
N LYS A 176 4.43 4.81 -9.57
CA LYS A 176 3.88 6.18 -9.73
C LYS A 176 2.65 6.44 -8.88
N MET A 177 1.74 5.48 -8.82
CA MET A 177 0.47 5.61 -8.09
C MET A 177 0.68 5.69 -6.58
N GLY A 178 1.48 4.78 -5.99
CA GLY A 178 1.77 4.82 -4.57
C GLY A 178 2.52 6.09 -4.13
N PHE A 179 3.37 6.63 -5.02
CA PHE A 179 4.03 7.91 -4.78
C PHE A 179 3.05 9.07 -4.79
N ALA A 180 2.13 9.12 -5.77
CA ALA A 180 1.09 10.16 -5.84
C ALA A 180 0.19 10.13 -4.60
N LEU A 181 -0.19 8.94 -4.13
CA LEU A 181 -0.94 8.77 -2.88
C LEU A 181 -0.17 9.29 -1.67
N ALA A 182 1.11 8.96 -1.58
CA ALA A 182 1.95 9.40 -0.47
C ALA A 182 2.08 10.93 -0.44
N GLU A 183 2.27 11.55 -1.60
CA GLU A 183 2.33 13.00 -1.73
C GLU A 183 0.99 13.66 -1.36
N GLU A 184 -0.13 13.11 -1.82
CA GLU A 184 -1.46 13.65 -1.51
C GLU A 184 -1.79 13.50 -0.03
N CYS A 185 -1.53 12.35 0.60
CA CYS A 185 -1.71 12.18 2.05
C CYS A 185 -0.83 13.15 2.85
N SER A 186 0.43 13.32 2.45
CA SER A 186 1.35 14.27 3.08
C SER A 186 0.88 15.72 2.90
N ARG A 187 0.38 16.09 1.71
CA ARG A 187 -0.19 17.42 1.43
C ARG A 187 -1.40 17.72 2.32
N ARG A 188 -2.19 16.70 2.68
CA ARG A 188 -3.33 16.80 3.61
C ARG A 188 -2.93 16.71 5.09
N GLY A 189 -1.63 16.66 5.39
CA GLY A 189 -1.09 16.77 6.74
C GLY A 189 -0.80 15.44 7.44
N ALA A 190 -0.89 14.30 6.75
CA ALA A 190 -0.53 13.00 7.31
C ALA A 190 0.98 12.85 7.52
N ASP A 191 1.38 12.10 8.55
CA ASP A 191 2.74 11.55 8.69
C ASP A 191 2.80 10.26 7.86
N VAL A 192 3.46 10.32 6.69
CA VAL A 192 3.43 9.23 5.71
C VAL A 192 4.72 8.43 5.73
N VAL A 193 4.60 7.12 5.85
CA VAL A 193 5.68 6.15 5.59
C VAL A 193 5.40 5.43 4.28
N LEU A 194 6.34 5.53 3.34
CA LEU A 194 6.25 4.91 2.03
C LEU A 194 7.20 3.70 1.95
N VAL A 195 6.62 2.52 1.84
CA VAL A 195 7.38 1.28 1.56
C VAL A 195 7.37 1.02 0.07
N ALA A 196 8.50 1.24 -0.60
CA ALA A 196 8.57 1.11 -2.06
C ALA A 196 9.53 0.01 -2.50
N GLY A 197 9.12 -0.73 -3.53
CA GLY A 197 10.02 -1.59 -4.30
C GLY A 197 11.06 -0.80 -5.10
N PRO A 198 11.91 -1.46 -5.89
CA PRO A 198 12.96 -0.81 -6.68
C PRO A 198 12.36 0.03 -7.81
N VAL A 199 12.17 1.32 -7.58
CA VAL A 199 11.66 2.31 -8.55
C VAL A 199 12.61 3.50 -8.68
N SER A 200 12.49 4.26 -9.76
CA SER A 200 13.29 5.48 -10.01
C SER A 200 12.58 6.77 -9.60
N LEU A 201 11.41 6.66 -8.97
CA LEU A 201 10.62 7.82 -8.55
C LEU A 201 11.17 8.44 -7.27
N GLN A 202 10.92 9.74 -7.12
CA GLN A 202 11.32 10.56 -5.97
C GLN A 202 10.07 11.03 -5.24
N SER A 203 10.06 10.96 -3.92
CA SER A 203 9.02 11.55 -3.09
C SER A 203 9.49 12.89 -2.51
N SER A 204 8.54 13.72 -2.07
CA SER A 204 8.86 14.96 -1.36
C SER A 204 9.55 14.66 -0.01
N ALA A 205 10.33 15.61 0.49
CA ALA A 205 11.10 15.49 1.74
C ALA A 205 10.23 15.29 3.00
N THR A 206 8.91 15.46 2.91
CA THR A 206 7.96 15.28 4.02
C THR A 206 7.46 13.86 4.17
N ILE A 207 7.76 12.96 3.22
CA ILE A 207 7.36 11.54 3.24
C ILE A 207 8.53 10.70 3.74
N ARG A 208 8.24 9.81 4.68
CA ARG A 208 9.21 8.87 5.29
C ARG A 208 9.28 7.56 4.52
#